data_13ddce1926d460fb3f45ddf338e410ff
#
_entry.id   13ddce1926d460fb3f45ddf338e410ff
#
_cell.length_a   1.000
_cell.length_b   1.000
_cell.length_c   1.000
_cell.angle_alpha   90.00
_cell.angle_beta   90.00
_cell.angle_gamma   90.00
#
_symmetry.space_group_name_H-M   'P 1'
#
loop_
_entity.id
_entity.type
_entity.pdbx_description
1 polymer ?
#
loop_
_entity_poly.entity_id
_entity_poly.type
_entity_poly.pdbx_seq_one_letter_code
_entity_poly.pdbx_strand_id
1 'polypeptide(L)'
;MNKFIDKAVHGDLDSDRHIISIFAIALASRGKTYVELGVREGHTSEPLYEAAKLNNGHLWSVDLNDPSEYKPDNGHYTFTKSDSISFLERWPKDKKIDVAFVDDWHSYEHVKRQLELLDQLVSPSSVILLHDLMYGNTDPFYHTDLSHHEGQWASGGPYRAVAELNPQFWELSLLHI
;
A
#
# COMPACT_ATOMS: atom_id res chain seq x y z
N MET A 1 -22.54 6.98 9.74
CA MET A 1 -21.13 6.64 10.11
C MET A 1 -20.43 6.37 8.80
N ASN A 2 -19.19 6.78 8.64
CA ASN A 2 -18.46 6.57 7.37
C ASN A 2 -18.24 5.06 7.18
N LYS A 3 -18.48 4.53 5.98
CA LYS A 3 -18.48 3.09 5.71
C LYS A 3 -17.19 2.38 6.16
N PHE A 4 -16.03 3.03 5.99
CA PHE A 4 -14.77 2.44 6.40
C PHE A 4 -14.56 2.39 7.92
N ILE A 5 -15.19 3.28 8.69
CA ILE A 5 -15.17 3.20 10.17
C ILE A 5 -15.95 1.97 10.63
N ASP A 6 -17.08 1.68 9.99
CA ASP A 6 -17.86 0.49 10.28
C ASP A 6 -17.08 -0.80 9.97
N LYS A 7 -16.38 -0.84 8.84
CA LYS A 7 -15.46 -1.93 8.50
C LYS A 7 -14.34 -2.10 9.53
N ALA A 8 -13.72 -1.01 9.99
CA ALA A 8 -12.65 -1.07 10.99
C ALA A 8 -13.10 -1.67 12.34
N VAL A 9 -14.39 -1.53 12.67
CA VAL A 9 -14.96 -2.05 13.93
C VAL A 9 -15.51 -3.46 13.78
N HIS A 10 -16.08 -3.79 12.64
CA HIS A 10 -16.87 -5.02 12.43
C HIS A 10 -16.37 -5.89 11.26
N GLY A 11 -15.35 -5.45 10.53
CA GLY A 11 -14.81 -6.21 9.39
C GLY A 11 -13.99 -7.42 9.85
N ASP A 12 -13.96 -8.44 9.01
CA ASP A 12 -13.28 -9.72 9.27
C ASP A 12 -11.96 -9.86 8.51
N LEU A 13 -11.62 -8.92 7.64
CA LEU A 13 -10.35 -8.94 6.90
C LEU A 13 -9.21 -8.37 7.76
N ASP A 14 -8.01 -8.87 7.53
CA ASP A 14 -6.79 -8.42 8.19
C ASP A 14 -6.52 -6.92 8.00
N SER A 15 -6.75 -6.42 6.78
CA SER A 15 -6.64 -4.99 6.46
C SER A 15 -7.66 -4.11 7.18
N ASP A 16 -8.83 -4.63 7.57
CA ASP A 16 -9.90 -3.85 8.20
C ASP A 16 -9.45 -3.23 9.52
N ARG A 17 -8.59 -3.91 10.28
CA ARG A 17 -8.02 -3.41 11.54
C ARG A 17 -7.09 -2.23 11.36
N HIS A 18 -6.52 -2.05 10.17
CA HIS A 18 -5.54 -1.02 9.84
C HIS A 18 -6.16 0.20 9.14
N ILE A 19 -7.41 0.11 8.70
CA ILE A 19 -8.10 1.14 7.91
C ILE A 19 -8.03 2.53 8.57
N ILE A 20 -8.24 2.63 9.89
CA ILE A 20 -8.20 3.91 10.60
C ILE A 20 -6.80 4.50 10.61
N SER A 21 -5.78 3.66 10.82
CA SER A 21 -4.38 4.09 10.80
C SER A 21 -3.95 4.52 9.41
N ILE A 22 -4.30 3.75 8.38
CA ILE A 22 -4.06 4.10 6.97
C ILE A 22 -4.68 5.46 6.65
N PHE A 23 -5.95 5.65 6.98
CA PHE A 23 -6.65 6.93 6.79
C PHE A 23 -5.96 8.08 7.51
N ALA A 24 -5.65 7.91 8.81
CA ALA A 24 -5.08 8.96 9.63
C ALA A 24 -3.69 9.41 9.14
N ILE A 25 -2.82 8.45 8.80
CA ILE A 25 -1.48 8.74 8.28
C ILE A 25 -1.58 9.41 6.91
N ALA A 26 -2.40 8.83 6.02
CA ALA A 26 -2.61 9.36 4.67
C ALA A 26 -3.19 10.79 4.71
N LEU A 27 -4.13 11.07 5.58
CA LEU A 27 -4.70 12.41 5.78
C LEU A 27 -3.68 13.39 6.35
N ALA A 28 -2.91 12.97 7.37
CA ALA A 28 -1.92 13.79 8.05
C ALA A 28 -0.75 14.20 7.13
N SER A 29 -0.44 13.40 6.11
CA SER A 29 0.60 13.71 5.12
C SER A 29 0.32 14.99 4.34
N ARG A 30 -0.95 15.41 4.23
CA ARG A 30 -1.42 16.53 3.40
C ARG A 30 -1.04 16.40 1.91
N GLY A 31 -0.74 15.18 1.48
CA GLY A 31 -0.37 14.85 0.11
C GLY A 31 -1.45 15.16 -0.91
N LYS A 32 -1.05 15.27 -2.17
CA LYS A 32 -1.94 15.45 -3.32
C LYS A 32 -1.93 14.27 -4.27
N THR A 33 -0.86 13.51 -4.26
CA THR A 33 -0.62 12.37 -5.15
C THR A 33 -0.53 11.10 -4.33
N TYR A 34 -1.58 10.30 -4.41
CA TYR A 34 -1.71 9.03 -3.70
C TYR A 34 -1.60 7.88 -4.70
N VAL A 35 -0.83 6.85 -4.38
CA VAL A 35 -0.70 5.64 -5.20
C VAL A 35 -0.97 4.42 -4.33
N GLU A 36 -1.80 3.50 -4.82
CA GLU A 36 -2.10 2.22 -4.20
C GLU A 36 -1.71 1.10 -5.15
N LEU A 37 -0.85 0.21 -4.68
CA LEU A 37 -0.38 -0.98 -5.39
C LEU A 37 -1.03 -2.20 -4.74
N GLY A 38 -1.98 -2.81 -5.44
CA GLY A 38 -2.90 -3.83 -4.93
C GLY A 38 -4.20 -3.22 -4.42
N VAL A 39 -5.32 -3.65 -4.98
CA VAL A 39 -6.66 -3.10 -4.69
C VAL A 39 -7.60 -4.16 -4.14
N ARG A 40 -7.59 -5.34 -4.76
CA ARG A 40 -8.47 -6.44 -4.42
C ARG A 40 -9.94 -5.99 -4.40
N GLU A 41 -10.64 -6.01 -3.27
CA GLU A 41 -12.02 -5.55 -3.11
C GLU A 41 -12.15 -4.05 -2.78
N GLY A 42 -11.04 -3.32 -2.66
CA GLY A 42 -11.03 -1.88 -2.39
C GLY A 42 -11.20 -1.48 -0.91
N HIS A 43 -10.90 -2.38 0.02
CA HIS A 43 -11.00 -2.10 1.46
C HIS A 43 -10.03 -1.02 1.90
N THR A 44 -8.81 -1.02 1.39
CA THR A 44 -7.78 -0.01 1.64
C THR A 44 -7.93 1.21 0.72
N SER A 45 -8.50 1.01 -0.47
CA SER A 45 -8.79 2.10 -1.40
C SER A 45 -9.74 3.13 -0.81
N GLU A 46 -10.77 2.71 -0.05
CA GLU A 46 -11.76 3.63 0.52
C GLU A 46 -11.14 4.65 1.50
N PRO A 47 -10.35 4.26 2.52
CA PRO A 47 -9.70 5.22 3.41
C PRO A 47 -8.65 6.09 2.70
N LEU A 48 -7.88 5.53 1.78
CA LEU A 48 -6.91 6.29 0.98
C LEU A 48 -7.61 7.35 0.11
N TYR A 49 -8.70 6.97 -0.54
CA TYR A 49 -9.52 7.87 -1.34
C TYR A 49 -10.14 9.01 -0.52
N GLU A 50 -10.73 8.71 0.64
CA GLU A 50 -11.28 9.75 1.51
C GLU A 50 -10.19 10.69 2.03
N ALA A 51 -9.00 10.19 2.36
CA ALA A 51 -7.87 11.03 2.74
C ALA A 51 -7.40 11.92 1.56
N ALA A 52 -7.27 11.35 0.36
CA ALA A 52 -6.90 12.08 -0.84
C ALA A 52 -7.92 13.19 -1.16
N LYS A 53 -9.20 12.88 -1.12
CA LYS A 53 -10.30 13.83 -1.35
C LYS A 53 -10.29 14.97 -0.34
N LEU A 54 -10.17 14.69 0.95
CA LEU A 54 -10.07 15.71 2.01
C LEU A 54 -8.85 16.61 1.84
N ASN A 55 -7.76 16.06 1.36
CA ASN A 55 -6.56 16.81 1.03
C ASN A 55 -6.63 17.51 -0.34
N ASN A 56 -7.77 17.43 -1.06
CA ASN A 56 -7.92 17.93 -2.41
C ASN A 56 -6.83 17.37 -3.37
N GLY A 57 -6.54 16.10 -3.21
CA GLY A 57 -5.59 15.29 -3.97
C GLY A 57 -6.29 14.27 -4.86
N HIS A 58 -5.55 13.26 -5.31
CA HIS A 58 -6.07 12.22 -6.20
C HIS A 58 -5.41 10.88 -5.86
N LEU A 59 -6.18 9.79 -5.86
CA LEU A 59 -5.72 8.41 -5.68
C LEU A 59 -5.63 7.70 -7.03
N TRP A 60 -4.46 7.17 -7.33
CA TRP A 60 -4.21 6.24 -8.43
C TRP A 60 -4.02 4.84 -7.87
N SER A 61 -4.96 3.94 -8.16
CA SER A 61 -4.89 2.55 -7.73
C SER A 61 -4.58 1.63 -8.91
N VAL A 62 -3.75 0.63 -8.68
CA VAL A 62 -3.36 -0.35 -9.70
C VAL A 62 -3.51 -1.76 -9.18
N ASP A 63 -4.07 -2.64 -10.01
CA ASP A 63 -4.20 -4.08 -9.75
C ASP A 63 -4.23 -4.83 -11.08
N LEU A 64 -3.88 -6.11 -11.06
CA LEU A 64 -4.03 -7.02 -12.19
C LEU A 64 -5.51 -7.31 -12.50
N ASN A 65 -6.35 -7.24 -11.47
CA ASN A 65 -7.79 -7.48 -11.57
C ASN A 65 -8.57 -6.18 -11.38
N ASP A 66 -9.65 -6.01 -12.13
CA ASP A 66 -10.57 -4.89 -11.94
C ASP A 66 -11.35 -5.10 -10.62
N PRO A 67 -11.27 -4.17 -9.64
CA PRO A 67 -12.08 -4.24 -8.44
C PRO A 67 -13.55 -4.00 -8.80
N SER A 68 -14.34 -5.08 -8.85
CA SER A 68 -15.73 -5.05 -9.35
C SER A 68 -16.64 -4.14 -8.54
N GLU A 69 -16.34 -3.94 -7.26
CA GLU A 69 -17.24 -3.27 -6.31
C GLU A 69 -16.80 -1.85 -5.91
N TYR A 70 -15.50 -1.53 -6.03
CA TYR A 70 -14.98 -0.23 -5.63
C TYR A 70 -14.77 0.69 -6.83
N LYS A 71 -15.76 1.56 -7.10
CA LYS A 71 -15.72 2.56 -8.18
C LYS A 71 -16.22 3.92 -7.67
N PRO A 72 -15.40 4.66 -6.94
CA PRO A 72 -15.80 5.99 -6.49
C PRO A 72 -15.96 6.94 -7.69
N ASP A 73 -17.10 7.61 -7.73
CA ASP A 73 -17.49 8.47 -8.85
C ASP A 73 -17.34 9.95 -8.50
N ASN A 74 -16.12 10.52 -8.61
CA ASN A 74 -16.01 11.97 -8.37
C ASN A 74 -14.70 12.68 -8.75
N GLY A 75 -13.94 12.19 -9.69
CA GLY A 75 -12.75 12.92 -10.20
C GLY A 75 -11.51 12.91 -9.30
N HIS A 76 -11.53 12.26 -8.13
CA HIS A 76 -10.38 12.09 -7.24
C HIS A 76 -9.79 10.66 -7.24
N TYR A 77 -10.22 9.83 -8.19
CA TYR A 77 -9.82 8.44 -8.28
C TYR A 77 -9.55 8.02 -9.72
N THR A 78 -8.51 7.23 -9.91
CA THR A 78 -8.21 6.55 -11.18
C THR A 78 -7.75 5.13 -10.89
N PHE A 79 -8.43 4.15 -11.49
CA PHE A 79 -7.98 2.77 -11.49
C PHE A 79 -7.25 2.45 -12.79
N THR A 80 -6.14 1.72 -12.68
CA THR A 80 -5.37 1.21 -13.82
C THR A 80 -5.20 -0.30 -13.69
N LYS A 81 -5.74 -1.05 -14.64
CA LYS A 81 -5.48 -2.48 -14.74
C LYS A 81 -4.09 -2.71 -15.30
N SER A 82 -3.14 -3.03 -14.43
CA SER A 82 -1.74 -3.24 -14.80
C SER A 82 -1.00 -4.01 -13.69
N ASP A 83 0.14 -4.55 -14.04
CA ASP A 83 1.19 -4.89 -13.09
C ASP A 83 1.74 -3.61 -12.44
N SER A 84 2.00 -3.65 -11.14
CA SER A 84 2.41 -2.48 -10.36
C SER A 84 3.81 -1.98 -10.70
N ILE A 85 4.76 -2.87 -11.01
CA ILE A 85 6.10 -2.49 -11.45
C ILE A 85 6.01 -1.75 -12.78
N SER A 86 5.29 -2.31 -13.76
CA SER A 86 5.04 -1.68 -15.05
C SER A 86 4.31 -0.34 -14.93
N PHE A 87 3.42 -0.20 -13.94
CA PHE A 87 2.74 1.05 -13.64
C PHE A 87 3.73 2.10 -13.12
N LEU A 88 4.56 1.77 -12.13
CA LEU A 88 5.57 2.67 -11.57
C LEU A 88 6.65 3.07 -12.60
N GLU A 89 7.07 2.14 -13.46
CA GLU A 89 8.03 2.43 -14.54
C GLU A 89 7.51 3.47 -15.54
N ARG A 90 6.19 3.48 -15.79
CA ARG A 90 5.52 4.43 -16.67
C ARG A 90 5.07 5.71 -15.96
N TRP A 91 5.19 5.78 -14.62
CA TRP A 91 4.80 6.96 -13.87
C TRP A 91 5.63 8.19 -14.29
N PRO A 92 5.00 9.37 -14.47
CA PRO A 92 5.72 10.59 -14.84
C PRO A 92 6.81 10.95 -13.81
N LYS A 93 8.05 11.07 -14.24
CA LYS A 93 9.21 11.28 -13.34
C LYS A 93 9.22 12.64 -12.65
N ASP A 94 8.53 13.61 -13.23
CA ASP A 94 8.33 14.95 -12.67
C ASP A 94 7.16 15.04 -11.68
N LYS A 95 6.33 13.99 -11.60
CA LYS A 95 5.20 13.93 -10.68
C LYS A 95 5.56 13.09 -9.45
N LYS A 96 5.85 13.76 -8.34
CA LYS A 96 6.17 13.07 -7.09
C LYS A 96 4.94 12.42 -6.47
N ILE A 97 5.15 11.26 -5.83
CA ILE A 97 4.16 10.53 -5.06
C ILE A 97 4.28 10.97 -3.61
N ASP A 98 3.22 11.48 -3.01
CA ASP A 98 3.21 11.94 -1.62
C ASP A 98 2.87 10.81 -0.64
N VAL A 99 1.97 9.91 -1.05
CA VAL A 99 1.58 8.73 -0.26
C VAL A 99 1.56 7.52 -1.19
N ALA A 100 2.26 6.46 -0.82
CA ALA A 100 2.18 5.16 -1.46
C ALA A 100 1.68 4.11 -0.46
N PHE A 101 0.75 3.26 -0.89
CA PHE A 101 0.34 2.06 -0.17
C PHE A 101 0.72 0.84 -1.00
N VAL A 102 1.43 -0.11 -0.41
CA VAL A 102 1.97 -1.30 -1.08
C VAL A 102 1.40 -2.54 -0.43
N ASP A 103 0.56 -3.26 -1.16
CA ASP A 103 -0.15 -4.46 -0.69
C ASP A 103 -0.58 -5.36 -1.87
N ASP A 104 0.38 -5.74 -2.73
CA ASP A 104 0.07 -6.58 -3.89
C ASP A 104 0.76 -7.95 -3.84
N TRP A 105 1.94 -8.12 -4.44
CA TRP A 105 2.67 -9.37 -4.49
C TRP A 105 3.83 -9.36 -3.50
N HIS A 106 3.81 -10.26 -2.52
CA HIS A 106 4.67 -10.22 -1.32
C HIS A 106 6.02 -10.94 -1.49
N SER A 107 6.51 -11.19 -2.70
CA SER A 107 7.87 -11.72 -2.86
C SER A 107 8.91 -10.63 -2.61
N TYR A 108 10.05 -11.03 -2.06
CA TYR A 108 11.18 -10.12 -1.80
C TYR A 108 11.59 -9.33 -3.05
N GLU A 109 11.75 -10.03 -4.18
CA GLU A 109 12.20 -9.41 -5.42
C GLU A 109 11.20 -8.37 -5.95
N HIS A 110 9.91 -8.67 -5.83
CA HIS A 110 8.83 -7.77 -6.28
C HIS A 110 8.78 -6.51 -5.42
N VAL A 111 8.69 -6.67 -4.09
CA VAL A 111 8.63 -5.53 -3.17
C VAL A 111 9.90 -4.70 -3.22
N LYS A 112 11.08 -5.35 -3.30
CA LYS A 112 12.35 -4.63 -3.48
C LYS A 112 12.33 -3.77 -4.74
N ARG A 113 11.87 -4.30 -5.87
CA ARG A 113 11.77 -3.54 -7.13
C ARG A 113 10.79 -2.38 -7.01
N GLN A 114 9.66 -2.56 -6.35
CA GLN A 114 8.72 -1.46 -6.08
C GLN A 114 9.35 -0.36 -5.24
N LEU A 115 10.07 -0.71 -4.16
CA LEU A 115 10.75 0.27 -3.31
C LEU A 115 11.85 1.03 -4.06
N GLU A 116 12.64 0.36 -4.92
CA GLU A 116 13.62 1.01 -5.78
C GLU A 116 13.00 2.02 -6.76
N LEU A 117 11.83 1.71 -7.29
CA LEU A 117 11.10 2.63 -8.18
C LEU A 117 10.47 3.78 -7.40
N LEU A 118 9.86 3.48 -6.24
CA LEU A 118 9.27 4.50 -5.37
C LEU A 118 10.33 5.48 -4.85
N ASP A 119 11.54 5.01 -4.52
CA ASP A 119 12.65 5.88 -4.08
C ASP A 119 12.96 7.01 -5.07
N GLN A 120 12.80 6.74 -6.37
CA GLN A 120 12.98 7.75 -7.43
C GLN A 120 11.77 8.68 -7.59
N LEU A 121 10.59 8.25 -7.12
CA LEU A 121 9.31 8.92 -7.36
C LEU A 121 8.78 9.69 -6.15
N VAL A 122 9.31 9.44 -4.96
CA VAL A 122 8.94 10.11 -3.72
C VAL A 122 9.79 11.37 -3.45
N SER A 123 9.41 12.14 -2.45
CA SER A 123 10.17 13.24 -1.87
C SER A 123 10.46 12.94 -0.39
N PRO A 124 11.37 13.67 0.29
CA PRO A 124 11.66 13.44 1.70
C PRO A 124 10.47 13.57 2.67
N SER A 125 9.39 14.20 2.24
CA SER A 125 8.15 14.33 3.02
C SER A 125 7.08 13.29 2.68
N SER A 126 7.36 12.39 1.75
CA SER A 126 6.43 11.35 1.34
C SER A 126 6.34 10.23 2.37
N VAL A 127 5.21 9.54 2.36
CA VAL A 127 4.95 8.40 3.24
C VAL A 127 4.71 7.16 2.38
N ILE A 128 5.42 6.08 2.69
CA ILE A 128 5.15 4.75 2.12
C ILE A 128 4.60 3.86 3.23
N LEU A 129 3.41 3.33 3.02
CA LEU A 129 2.76 2.36 3.88
C LEU A 129 2.89 0.98 3.23
N LEU A 130 3.41 0.02 3.96
CA LEU A 130 3.52 -1.36 3.50
C LEU A 130 2.67 -2.26 4.40
N HIS A 131 1.89 -3.11 3.76
CA HIS A 131 1.15 -4.18 4.43
C HIS A 131 1.99 -5.46 4.51
N ASP A 132 1.59 -6.40 5.38
CA ASP A 132 2.14 -7.76 5.47
C ASP A 132 3.66 -7.88 5.71
N LEU A 133 4.27 -6.90 6.39
CA LEU A 133 5.70 -6.93 6.72
C LEU A 133 6.11 -8.11 7.62
N MET A 134 5.20 -8.58 8.48
CA MET A 134 5.51 -9.61 9.47
C MET A 134 5.45 -11.03 8.91
N TYR A 135 4.81 -11.23 7.76
CA TYR A 135 4.79 -12.51 7.08
C TYR A 135 6.17 -12.81 6.47
N GLY A 136 6.65 -14.01 6.67
CA GLY A 136 7.98 -14.42 6.19
C GLY A 136 9.12 -14.11 7.16
N ASN A 137 8.86 -13.49 8.30
CA ASN A 137 9.78 -13.49 9.42
C ASN A 137 9.83 -14.90 10.04
N THR A 138 11.00 -15.33 10.51
CA THR A 138 11.22 -16.60 11.20
C THR A 138 10.62 -16.63 12.61
N ASP A 139 9.69 -15.76 12.93
CA ASP A 139 8.99 -15.75 14.21
C ASP A 139 8.12 -17.01 14.33
N PRO A 140 8.40 -17.91 15.31
CA PRO A 140 7.68 -19.15 15.50
C PRO A 140 6.17 -18.97 15.82
N PHE A 141 5.72 -17.77 16.16
CA PHE A 141 4.31 -17.45 16.37
C PHE A 141 3.53 -17.19 15.08
N TYR A 142 4.22 -16.97 13.95
CA TYR A 142 3.62 -16.71 12.64
C TYR A 142 3.84 -17.82 11.64
N HIS A 143 4.13 -19.04 12.08
CA HIS A 143 4.07 -20.24 11.26
C HIS A 143 2.61 -20.58 10.88
N THR A 144 1.98 -19.66 10.18
CA THR A 144 0.83 -20.05 9.37
C THR A 144 1.36 -20.93 8.24
N ASP A 145 0.63 -21.96 7.93
CA ASP A 145 0.91 -22.86 6.82
C ASP A 145 1.01 -22.05 5.52
N LEU A 146 2.23 -21.65 5.16
CA LEU A 146 2.52 -20.91 3.94
C LEU A 146 2.39 -21.76 2.67
N SER A 147 1.99 -23.03 2.79
CA SER A 147 1.82 -23.96 1.67
C SER A 147 0.81 -23.47 0.63
N HIS A 148 -0.12 -22.60 1.01
CA HIS A 148 -1.10 -21.99 0.11
C HIS A 148 -0.59 -20.70 -0.57
N HIS A 149 0.59 -20.20 -0.19
CA HIS A 149 1.17 -18.95 -0.67
C HIS A 149 2.52 -19.16 -1.35
N GLU A 150 2.71 -20.33 -1.98
CA GLU A 150 3.95 -20.64 -2.71
C GLU A 150 4.31 -19.49 -3.68
N GLY A 151 5.47 -18.87 -3.45
CA GLY A 151 6.01 -17.77 -4.23
C GLY A 151 5.72 -16.37 -3.72
N GLN A 152 4.62 -16.10 -2.99
CA GLN A 152 4.34 -14.75 -2.49
C GLN A 152 5.34 -14.31 -1.42
N TRP A 153 5.72 -15.20 -0.52
CA TRP A 153 6.64 -14.91 0.60
C TRP A 153 8.07 -15.41 0.35
N ALA A 154 8.38 -15.69 -0.91
CA ALA A 154 9.67 -16.21 -1.30
C ALA A 154 10.80 -15.26 -0.86
N SER A 155 11.93 -15.86 -0.43
CA SER A 155 13.17 -15.15 -0.10
C SER A 155 13.06 -14.15 1.06
N GLY A 156 12.08 -14.29 1.95
CA GLY A 156 11.90 -13.43 3.13
C GLY A 156 10.90 -12.28 2.95
N GLY A 157 10.23 -12.25 1.81
CA GLY A 157 9.09 -11.36 1.54
C GLY A 157 9.37 -9.87 1.73
N PRO A 158 8.31 -9.08 2.02
CA PRO A 158 8.40 -7.63 2.20
C PRO A 158 9.33 -7.22 3.35
N TYR A 159 9.38 -8.01 4.45
CA TYR A 159 10.26 -7.74 5.58
C TYR A 159 11.72 -7.59 5.16
N ARG A 160 12.24 -8.53 4.37
CA ARG A 160 13.64 -8.49 3.91
C ARG A 160 13.88 -7.28 3.01
N ALA A 161 12.97 -6.97 2.11
CA ALA A 161 13.10 -5.81 1.23
C ALA A 161 13.21 -4.50 2.02
N VAL A 162 12.42 -4.36 3.09
CA VAL A 162 12.45 -3.19 3.98
C VAL A 162 13.71 -3.19 4.85
N ALA A 163 14.16 -4.34 5.37
CA ALA A 163 15.35 -4.45 6.21
C ALA A 163 16.65 -4.06 5.47
N GLU A 164 16.65 -4.15 4.15
CA GLU A 164 17.76 -3.74 3.29
C GLU A 164 17.75 -2.24 2.91
N LEU A 165 16.72 -1.49 3.29
CA LEU A 165 16.68 -0.04 3.05
C LEU A 165 17.77 0.68 3.82
N ASN A 166 18.38 1.68 3.18
CA ASN A 166 19.43 2.47 3.82
C ASN A 166 18.82 3.41 4.87
N PRO A 167 19.12 3.25 6.18
CA PRO A 167 18.55 4.05 7.25
C PRO A 167 18.98 5.53 7.22
N GLN A 168 19.94 5.91 6.38
CA GLN A 168 20.31 7.32 6.20
C GLN A 168 19.27 8.09 5.36
N PHE A 169 18.48 7.36 4.55
CA PHE A 169 17.50 7.96 3.64
C PHE A 169 16.06 7.60 4.03
N TRP A 170 15.87 6.57 4.86
CA TRP A 170 14.56 6.08 5.24
C TRP A 170 14.40 6.07 6.75
N GLU A 171 13.37 6.75 7.22
CA GLU A 171 12.88 6.60 8.60
C GLU A 171 11.82 5.51 8.63
N LEU A 172 12.08 4.43 9.36
CA LEU A 172 11.15 3.31 9.51
C LEU A 172 10.35 3.49 10.81
N SER A 173 9.04 3.54 10.68
CA SER A 173 8.13 3.49 11.82
C SER A 173 7.26 2.24 11.68
N LEU A 174 7.45 1.29 12.59
CA LEU A 174 6.64 0.08 12.66
C LEU A 174 5.45 0.35 13.58
N LEU A 175 4.26 0.41 12.98
CA LEU A 175 3.00 0.41 13.71
C LEU A 175 2.51 -1.03 13.82
N HIS A 176 2.73 -1.63 14.98
CA HIS A 176 2.00 -2.83 15.37
C HIS A 176 0.66 -2.40 15.95
N ILE A 177 -0.39 -2.76 15.26
CA ILE A 177 -1.76 -2.57 15.76
C ILE A 177 -2.38 -3.93 16.02
#